data_1d7b508ce54eb931e109ca23a5f0198e
#
_entry.id   1d7b508ce54eb931e109ca23a5f0198e
#
_cell.length_a   1.000
_cell.length_b   1.000
_cell.length_c   1.000
_cell.angle_alpha   90.00
_cell.angle_beta   90.00
_cell.angle_gamma   90.00
#
_symmetry.space_group_name_H-M   'P 1'
#
loop_
_entity.id
_entity.type
_entity.pdbx_description
1 polymer ?
#
loop_
_entity_poly.entity_id
_entity_poly.type
_entity_poly.pdbx_seq_one_letter_code
_entity_poly.pdbx_strand_id
1 'polypeptide(L)'
;MKNNKIYNSRKRSNFIGLSLSMAAMTLGMVVLTWILFVLVSKGISAFNLNFFFNSTPAAGSAGGGLANAIVGSLMIVISCTLISTPIGILAGIYLSEYGDRSKIANITRLVTDVMLSAPSIVIGLFVYAIYVSKVKHFSGFAGTIALSLLAVPVIVKTTENILRLVPNTLREAAYALGAQIGRAHV
;
A
#
# COMPACT_ATOMS: atom_id res chain seq x y z
N MET A 1 -50.26 18.11 5.00
CA MET A 1 -49.63 18.48 6.29
C MET A 1 -48.82 17.37 6.97
N LYS A 2 -48.94 16.10 6.56
CA LYS A 2 -48.20 14.96 7.16
C LYS A 2 -46.69 14.90 6.77
N ASN A 3 -46.28 15.52 5.67
CA ASN A 3 -44.92 15.52 5.16
C ASN A 3 -43.92 16.40 5.94
N ASN A 4 -44.38 17.45 6.62
CA ASN A 4 -43.51 18.38 7.33
C ASN A 4 -42.89 17.77 8.60
N LYS A 5 -43.61 16.89 9.30
CA LYS A 5 -43.06 16.24 10.52
C LYS A 5 -41.92 15.28 10.20
N ILE A 6 -42.09 14.48 9.15
CA ILE A 6 -41.04 13.52 8.69
C ILE A 6 -39.82 14.28 8.20
N TYR A 7 -40.01 15.33 7.41
CA TYR A 7 -38.93 16.19 6.92
C TYR A 7 -38.13 16.83 8.08
N ASN A 8 -38.83 17.42 9.04
CA ASN A 8 -38.19 18.05 10.19
C ASN A 8 -37.46 17.05 11.09
N SER A 9 -38.01 15.84 11.26
CA SER A 9 -37.33 14.76 11.99
C SER A 9 -36.04 14.33 11.29
N ARG A 10 -36.09 14.10 9.97
CA ARG A 10 -34.91 13.74 9.16
C ARG A 10 -33.86 14.85 9.15
N LYS A 11 -34.27 16.11 9.05
CA LYS A 11 -33.38 17.28 9.10
C LYS A 11 -32.67 17.37 10.45
N ARG A 12 -33.38 17.13 11.55
CA ARG A 12 -32.82 17.13 12.90
C ARG A 12 -31.84 15.96 13.11
N SER A 13 -32.20 14.76 12.67
CA SER A 13 -31.32 13.58 12.72
C SER A 13 -30.05 13.79 11.90
N ASN A 14 -30.19 14.36 10.71
CA ASN A 14 -29.03 14.67 9.87
C ASN A 14 -28.13 15.74 10.50
N PHE A 15 -28.72 16.78 11.11
CA PHE A 15 -27.93 17.81 11.80
C PHE A 15 -27.15 17.22 13.00
N ILE A 16 -27.79 16.37 13.80
CA ILE A 16 -27.13 15.69 14.91
C ILE A 16 -26.00 14.77 14.40
N GLY A 17 -26.28 13.97 13.36
CA GLY A 17 -25.27 13.10 12.75
C GLY A 17 -24.06 13.89 12.20
N LEU A 18 -24.32 14.99 11.51
CA LEU A 18 -23.28 15.86 10.98
C LEU A 18 -22.44 16.50 12.09
N SER A 19 -23.11 17.02 13.14
CA SER A 19 -22.44 17.63 14.30
C SER A 19 -21.55 16.62 15.03
N LEU A 20 -22.03 15.39 15.25
CA LEU A 20 -21.25 14.32 15.86
C LEU A 20 -20.04 13.93 14.99
N SER A 21 -20.24 13.83 13.67
CA SER A 21 -19.14 13.52 12.74
C SER A 21 -18.08 14.63 12.74
N MET A 22 -18.51 15.90 12.73
CA MET A 22 -17.60 17.03 12.81
C MET A 22 -16.85 17.07 14.15
N ALA A 23 -17.53 16.81 15.26
CA ALA A 23 -16.90 16.73 16.57
C ALA A 23 -15.86 15.61 16.66
N ALA A 24 -16.19 14.43 16.14
CA ALA A 24 -15.25 13.30 16.09
C ALA A 24 -14.04 13.59 15.22
N MET A 25 -14.24 14.20 14.04
CA MET A 25 -13.15 14.64 13.15
C MET A 25 -12.26 15.68 13.84
N THR A 26 -12.86 16.68 14.49
CA THR A 26 -12.10 17.73 15.19
C THR A 26 -11.29 17.13 16.34
N LEU A 27 -11.87 16.20 17.11
CA LEU A 27 -11.15 15.50 18.17
C LEU A 27 -9.95 14.73 17.62
N GLY A 28 -10.14 13.97 16.53
CA GLY A 28 -9.06 13.26 15.85
C GLY A 28 -7.94 14.19 15.37
N MET A 29 -8.30 15.33 14.76
CA MET A 29 -7.34 16.34 14.32
C MET A 29 -6.55 16.94 15.48
N VAL A 30 -7.22 17.26 16.59
CA VAL A 30 -6.56 17.82 17.79
C VAL A 30 -5.57 16.81 18.37
N VAL A 31 -5.97 15.54 18.52
CA VAL A 31 -5.07 14.49 19.03
C VAL A 31 -3.89 14.29 18.10
N LEU A 32 -4.13 14.22 16.79
CA LEU A 32 -3.05 14.08 15.79
C LEU A 32 -2.07 15.26 15.87
N THR A 33 -2.59 16.48 15.88
CA THR A 33 -1.77 17.69 15.96
C THR A 33 -0.94 17.72 17.26
N TRP A 34 -1.53 17.30 18.37
CA TRP A 34 -0.85 17.19 19.66
C TRP A 34 0.31 16.19 19.60
N ILE A 35 0.06 15.00 19.04
CA ILE A 35 1.11 13.97 18.87
C ILE A 35 2.25 14.50 17.99
N LEU A 36 1.93 15.11 16.84
CA LEU A 36 2.92 15.68 15.94
C LEU A 36 3.72 16.80 16.61
N PHE A 37 3.05 17.67 17.36
CA PHE A 37 3.71 18.75 18.11
C PHE A 37 4.71 18.21 19.13
N VAL A 38 4.31 17.20 19.92
CA VAL A 38 5.21 16.56 20.89
C VAL A 38 6.38 15.86 20.19
N LEU A 39 6.12 15.16 19.09
CA LEU A 39 7.15 14.49 18.31
C LEU A 39 8.19 15.48 17.78
N VAL A 40 7.72 16.55 17.13
CA VAL A 40 8.61 17.59 16.56
C VAL A 40 9.35 18.33 17.66
N SER A 41 8.69 18.77 18.73
CA SER A 41 9.31 19.52 19.80
C SER A 41 10.41 18.73 20.54
N LYS A 42 10.23 17.43 20.70
CA LYS A 42 11.25 16.55 21.30
C LYS A 42 12.30 16.07 20.31
N GLY A 43 11.93 15.90 19.04
CA GLY A 43 12.84 15.40 18.01
C GLY A 43 13.77 16.46 17.42
N ILE A 44 13.34 17.74 17.37
CA ILE A 44 14.08 18.79 16.69
C ILE A 44 15.46 19.07 17.30
N SER A 45 15.60 18.88 18.60
CA SER A 45 16.88 19.06 19.31
C SER A 45 17.91 17.97 18.97
N ALA A 46 17.44 16.79 18.56
CA ALA A 46 18.31 15.69 18.13
C ALA A 46 18.64 15.75 16.63
N PHE A 47 18.02 16.66 15.89
CA PHE A 47 18.18 16.77 14.44
C PHE A 47 19.49 17.50 14.11
N ASN A 48 20.52 16.71 13.80
CA ASN A 48 21.86 17.20 13.44
C ASN A 48 22.28 16.54 12.12
N LEU A 49 23.11 17.20 11.31
CA LEU A 49 23.66 16.61 10.08
C LEU A 49 24.38 15.29 10.33
N ASN A 50 25.08 15.16 11.44
CA ASN A 50 25.75 13.93 11.85
C ASN A 50 24.77 12.76 12.05
N PHE A 51 23.49 13.04 12.33
CA PHE A 51 22.45 12.03 12.48
C PHE A 51 22.23 11.20 11.21
N PHE A 52 22.43 11.78 10.03
CA PHE A 52 22.29 11.10 8.75
C PHE A 52 23.52 10.29 8.34
N PHE A 53 24.70 10.60 8.87
CA PHE A 53 25.96 9.97 8.48
C PHE A 53 26.49 8.97 9.50
N ASN A 54 26.03 9.05 10.73
CA ASN A 54 26.46 8.13 11.78
C ASN A 54 25.52 6.91 11.87
N SER A 55 26.09 5.74 12.17
CA SER A 55 25.33 4.53 12.42
C SER A 55 24.63 4.57 13.78
N THR A 56 23.58 3.76 13.93
CA THR A 56 22.88 3.62 15.20
C THR A 56 23.81 3.05 16.26
N PRO A 57 23.96 3.71 17.42
CA PRO A 57 24.86 3.27 18.46
C PRO A 57 24.36 2.03 19.16
N ALA A 58 25.25 1.32 19.85
CA ALA A 58 24.85 0.22 20.73
C ALA A 58 23.96 0.72 21.88
N ALA A 59 23.11 -0.14 22.40
CA ALA A 59 22.24 0.20 23.53
C ALA A 59 23.04 0.75 24.71
N GLY A 60 22.65 1.93 25.21
CA GLY A 60 23.33 2.60 26.34
C GLY A 60 24.52 3.49 25.98
N SER A 61 24.94 3.59 24.71
CA SER A 61 25.97 4.52 24.27
C SER A 61 25.34 5.88 23.84
N ALA A 62 26.06 6.97 24.12
CA ALA A 62 25.65 8.31 23.71
C ALA A 62 26.09 8.61 22.28
N GLY A 63 25.31 9.41 21.57
CA GLY A 63 25.58 9.81 20.18
C GLY A 63 25.09 8.79 19.17
N GLY A 64 25.46 8.97 17.89
CA GLY A 64 25.08 8.13 16.79
C GLY A 64 24.03 8.73 15.86
N GLY A 65 23.51 7.92 14.94
CA GLY A 65 22.56 8.35 13.93
C GLY A 65 21.75 7.19 13.35
N LEU A 66 21.16 7.41 12.19
CA LEU A 66 20.29 6.48 11.49
C LEU A 66 20.82 6.06 10.10
N ALA A 67 22.07 6.34 9.76
CA ALA A 67 22.61 6.05 8.44
C ALA A 67 22.36 4.60 7.98
N ASN A 68 22.65 3.64 8.86
CA ASN A 68 22.44 2.22 8.59
C ASN A 68 20.94 1.86 8.40
N ALA A 69 20.06 2.47 9.18
CA ALA A 69 18.62 2.25 9.06
C ALA A 69 18.07 2.85 7.75
N ILE A 70 18.51 4.06 7.38
CA ILE A 70 18.11 4.73 6.13
C ILE A 70 18.59 3.93 4.92
N VAL A 71 19.87 3.59 4.88
CA VAL A 71 20.45 2.83 3.76
C VAL A 71 19.83 1.43 3.68
N GLY A 72 19.66 0.73 4.81
CA GLY A 72 19.04 -0.58 4.85
C GLY A 72 17.59 -0.56 4.36
N SER A 73 16.79 0.41 4.81
CA SER A 73 15.40 0.59 4.35
C SER A 73 15.36 0.90 2.85
N LEU A 74 16.24 1.77 2.37
CA LEU A 74 16.31 2.13 0.94
C LEU A 74 16.65 0.92 0.08
N MET A 75 17.64 0.12 0.49
CA MET A 75 18.02 -1.11 -0.22
C MET A 75 16.86 -2.12 -0.28
N ILE A 76 16.16 -2.33 0.82
CA ILE A 76 15.01 -3.24 0.87
C ILE A 76 13.88 -2.74 -0.01
N VAL A 77 13.53 -1.45 0.04
CA VAL A 77 12.46 -0.86 -0.75
C VAL A 77 12.79 -0.91 -2.25
N ILE A 78 14.00 -0.52 -2.64
CA ILE A 78 14.42 -0.56 -4.05
C ILE A 78 14.37 -2.01 -4.57
N SER A 79 14.92 -2.96 -3.82
CA SER A 79 14.92 -4.37 -4.20
C SER A 79 13.50 -4.94 -4.30
N CYS A 80 12.63 -4.61 -3.34
CA CYS A 80 11.21 -4.96 -3.37
C CYS A 80 10.52 -4.38 -4.63
N THR A 81 10.72 -3.10 -4.91
CA THR A 81 10.11 -2.43 -6.08
C THR A 81 10.58 -3.05 -7.40
N LEU A 82 11.86 -3.33 -7.54
CA LEU A 82 12.41 -3.97 -8.73
C LEU A 82 11.86 -5.38 -8.98
N ILE A 83 11.51 -6.11 -7.93
CA ILE A 83 10.92 -7.45 -8.04
C ILE A 83 9.41 -7.37 -8.23
N SER A 84 8.71 -6.62 -7.39
CA SER A 84 7.25 -6.63 -7.33
C SER A 84 6.60 -5.88 -8.49
N THR A 85 7.20 -4.78 -8.98
CA THR A 85 6.61 -3.95 -10.03
C THR A 85 6.50 -4.68 -11.36
N PRO A 86 7.54 -5.30 -11.92
CA PRO A 86 7.40 -6.02 -13.19
C PRO A 86 6.45 -7.21 -13.07
N ILE A 87 6.54 -7.98 -11.98
CA ILE A 87 5.65 -9.14 -11.76
C ILE A 87 4.20 -8.67 -11.66
N GLY A 88 3.95 -7.64 -10.85
CA GLY A 88 2.60 -7.11 -10.62
C GLY A 88 1.97 -6.50 -11.88
N ILE A 89 2.74 -5.72 -12.64
CA ILE A 89 2.27 -5.11 -13.89
C ILE A 89 1.95 -6.19 -14.93
N LEU A 90 2.85 -7.14 -15.16
CA LEU A 90 2.62 -8.21 -16.14
C LEU A 90 1.41 -9.07 -15.78
N ALA A 91 1.26 -9.43 -14.51
CA ALA A 91 0.09 -10.17 -14.04
C ALA A 91 -1.19 -9.34 -14.16
N GLY A 92 -1.16 -8.04 -13.82
CA GLY A 92 -2.31 -7.14 -13.96
C GLY A 92 -2.75 -6.94 -15.41
N ILE A 93 -1.80 -6.78 -16.33
CA ILE A 93 -2.07 -6.72 -17.79
C ILE A 93 -2.70 -8.03 -18.24
N TYR A 94 -2.14 -9.17 -17.84
CA TYR A 94 -2.70 -10.48 -18.17
C TYR A 94 -4.15 -10.62 -17.69
N LEU A 95 -4.45 -10.19 -16.47
CA LEU A 95 -5.81 -10.25 -15.92
C LEU A 95 -6.77 -9.30 -16.63
N SER A 96 -6.31 -8.14 -17.07
CA SER A 96 -7.12 -7.18 -17.81
C SER A 96 -7.45 -7.67 -19.22
N GLU A 97 -6.47 -8.26 -19.92
CA GLU A 97 -6.63 -8.63 -21.34
C GLU A 97 -7.24 -10.03 -21.53
N TYR A 98 -6.86 -10.98 -20.69
CA TYR A 98 -7.24 -12.40 -20.87
C TYR A 98 -8.13 -12.91 -19.74
N GLY A 99 -8.47 -12.07 -18.76
CA GLY A 99 -9.11 -12.47 -17.51
C GLY A 99 -10.52 -13.02 -17.64
N ASP A 100 -11.27 -12.64 -18.66
CA ASP A 100 -12.69 -12.99 -18.77
C ASP A 100 -12.94 -14.42 -19.30
N ARG A 101 -11.91 -15.04 -19.90
CA ARG A 101 -12.02 -16.38 -20.52
C ARG A 101 -11.08 -17.43 -19.93
N SER A 102 -10.21 -17.05 -18.98
CA SER A 102 -9.16 -17.92 -18.45
C SER A 102 -9.45 -18.41 -17.03
N LYS A 103 -9.41 -19.74 -16.81
CA LYS A 103 -9.46 -20.32 -15.46
C LYS A 103 -8.26 -19.87 -14.59
N ILE A 104 -7.09 -19.70 -15.22
CA ILE A 104 -5.88 -19.24 -14.54
C ILE A 104 -6.10 -17.81 -14.00
N ALA A 105 -6.71 -16.92 -14.78
CA ALA A 105 -7.00 -15.57 -14.34
C ALA A 105 -7.93 -15.55 -13.12
N ASN A 106 -8.94 -16.41 -13.07
CA ASN A 106 -9.83 -16.52 -11.91
C ASN A 106 -9.10 -17.00 -10.65
N ILE A 107 -8.18 -17.95 -10.81
CA ILE A 107 -7.33 -18.42 -9.70
C ILE A 107 -6.39 -17.30 -9.25
N THR A 108 -5.75 -16.60 -10.18
CA THR A 108 -4.85 -15.48 -9.87
C THR A 108 -5.59 -14.36 -9.12
N ARG A 109 -6.81 -13.99 -9.54
CA ARG A 109 -7.64 -13.02 -8.81
C ARG A 109 -7.95 -13.49 -7.40
N LEU A 110 -8.37 -14.76 -7.25
CA LEU A 110 -8.67 -15.32 -5.93
C LEU A 110 -7.44 -15.28 -5.02
N VAL A 111 -6.28 -15.69 -5.52
CA VAL A 111 -5.02 -15.64 -4.76
C VAL A 111 -4.66 -14.20 -4.39
N THR A 112 -4.78 -13.28 -5.34
CA THR A 112 -4.52 -11.85 -5.12
C THR A 112 -5.46 -11.28 -4.03
N ASP A 113 -6.75 -11.58 -4.10
CA ASP A 113 -7.75 -11.11 -3.13
C ASP A 113 -7.51 -11.71 -1.72
N VAL A 114 -7.12 -12.98 -1.63
CA VAL A 114 -6.73 -13.62 -0.38
C VAL A 114 -5.47 -12.98 0.20
N MET A 115 -4.46 -12.70 -0.62
CA MET A 115 -3.22 -12.05 -0.17
C MET A 115 -3.47 -10.60 0.30
N LEU A 116 -4.37 -9.85 -0.36
CA LEU A 116 -4.75 -8.50 0.06
C LEU A 116 -5.51 -8.48 1.38
N SER A 117 -6.26 -9.53 1.68
CA SER A 117 -6.99 -9.65 2.95
C SER A 117 -6.15 -10.20 4.09
N ALA A 118 -4.98 -10.79 3.80
CA ALA A 118 -4.09 -11.33 4.82
C ALA A 118 -3.43 -10.22 5.64
N PRO A 119 -3.44 -10.30 6.99
CA PRO A 119 -2.68 -9.39 7.83
C PRO A 119 -1.17 -9.46 7.50
N SER A 120 -0.51 -8.31 7.37
CA SER A 120 0.92 -8.23 7.02
C SER A 120 1.83 -9.04 7.96
N ILE A 121 1.43 -9.16 9.23
CA ILE A 121 2.15 -9.97 10.20
C ILE A 121 2.18 -11.46 9.84
N VAL A 122 1.10 -11.97 9.23
CA VAL A 122 1.01 -13.36 8.78
C VAL A 122 1.99 -13.62 7.64
N ILE A 123 2.10 -12.69 6.69
CA ILE A 123 3.07 -12.78 5.59
C ILE A 123 4.51 -12.71 6.13
N GLY A 124 4.76 -11.83 7.10
CA GLY A 124 6.06 -11.76 7.77
C GLY A 124 6.43 -13.07 8.47
N LEU A 125 5.51 -13.68 9.21
CA LEU A 125 5.69 -14.98 9.86
C LEU A 125 5.88 -16.12 8.85
N PHE A 126 5.18 -16.08 7.73
CA PHE A 126 5.33 -17.04 6.65
C PHE A 126 6.77 -17.02 6.09
N VAL A 127 7.29 -15.83 5.78
CA VAL A 127 8.67 -15.67 5.30
C VAL A 127 9.67 -16.09 6.37
N TYR A 128 9.41 -15.77 7.63
CA TYR A 128 10.21 -16.24 8.73
C TYR A 128 10.28 -17.78 8.77
N ALA A 129 9.12 -18.44 8.71
CA ALA A 129 9.05 -19.91 8.80
C ALA A 129 9.72 -20.62 7.60
N ILE A 130 9.59 -20.08 6.39
CA ILE A 130 10.14 -20.75 5.19
C ILE A 130 11.61 -20.43 4.97
N TYR A 131 12.01 -19.19 5.20
CA TYR A 131 13.35 -18.70 4.86
C TYR A 131 14.24 -18.52 6.10
N VAL A 132 13.86 -17.61 7.02
CA VAL A 132 14.74 -17.23 8.15
C VAL A 132 15.04 -18.40 9.08
N SER A 133 14.05 -19.25 9.36
CA SER A 133 14.22 -20.44 10.21
C SER A 133 15.23 -21.43 9.66
N LYS A 134 15.37 -21.52 8.34
CA LYS A 134 16.34 -22.41 7.67
C LYS A 134 17.73 -21.79 7.60
N VAL A 135 17.81 -20.50 7.27
CA VAL A 135 19.07 -19.75 7.12
C VAL A 135 19.66 -19.40 8.50
N LYS A 136 18.83 -19.41 9.56
CA LYS A 136 19.23 -19.13 10.96
C LYS A 136 19.72 -17.71 11.22
N HIS A 137 19.54 -16.77 10.28
CA HIS A 137 19.85 -15.35 10.49
C HIS A 137 18.85 -14.45 9.78
N PHE A 138 18.61 -13.26 10.32
CA PHE A 138 17.86 -12.21 9.67
C PHE A 138 18.69 -11.55 8.57
N SER A 139 18.04 -11.21 7.45
CA SER A 139 18.71 -10.55 6.34
C SER A 139 17.77 -9.56 5.64
N GLY A 140 18.34 -8.56 4.99
CA GLY A 140 17.59 -7.64 4.14
C GLY A 140 16.85 -8.37 3.01
N PHE A 141 17.38 -9.51 2.56
CA PHE A 141 16.70 -10.33 1.54
C PHE A 141 15.40 -10.94 2.05
N ALA A 142 15.34 -11.40 3.30
CA ALA A 142 14.10 -11.86 3.92
C ALA A 142 13.06 -10.74 3.99
N GLY A 143 13.48 -9.52 4.35
CA GLY A 143 12.63 -8.32 4.34
C GLY A 143 12.14 -7.98 2.92
N THR A 144 13.01 -8.06 1.93
CA THR A 144 12.66 -7.85 0.52
C THR A 144 11.60 -8.84 0.04
N ILE A 145 11.74 -10.13 0.35
CA ILE A 145 10.74 -11.15 -0.01
C ILE A 145 9.40 -10.85 0.66
N ALA A 146 9.40 -10.56 1.96
CA ALA A 146 8.17 -10.28 2.70
C ALA A 146 7.43 -9.06 2.14
N LEU A 147 8.15 -7.96 1.87
CA LEU A 147 7.58 -6.77 1.28
C LEU A 147 7.11 -7.00 -0.18
N SER A 148 7.85 -7.79 -0.97
CA SER A 148 7.44 -8.12 -2.34
C SER A 148 6.15 -8.93 -2.37
N LEU A 149 5.98 -9.89 -1.45
CA LEU A 149 4.73 -10.64 -1.31
C LEU A 149 3.53 -9.75 -0.95
N LEU A 150 3.75 -8.69 -0.18
CA LEU A 150 2.71 -7.69 0.11
C LEU A 150 2.44 -6.75 -1.07
N ALA A 151 3.48 -6.34 -1.79
CA ALA A 151 3.39 -5.35 -2.86
C ALA A 151 2.79 -5.92 -4.15
N VAL A 152 3.16 -7.16 -4.54
CA VAL A 152 2.69 -7.80 -5.77
C VAL A 152 1.17 -7.76 -5.91
N PRO A 153 0.35 -8.24 -4.96
CA PRO A 153 -1.10 -8.25 -5.13
C PRO A 153 -1.70 -6.84 -5.24
N VAL A 154 -1.12 -5.85 -4.56
CA VAL A 154 -1.55 -4.45 -4.68
C VAL A 154 -1.33 -3.93 -6.09
N ILE A 155 -0.13 -4.18 -6.65
CA ILE A 155 0.23 -3.73 -8.00
C ILE A 155 -0.63 -4.45 -9.05
N VAL A 156 -0.83 -5.78 -8.91
CA VAL A 156 -1.70 -6.58 -9.79
C VAL A 156 -3.10 -5.97 -9.85
N LYS A 157 -3.71 -5.77 -8.68
CA LYS A 157 -5.09 -5.27 -8.59
C LYS A 157 -5.23 -3.85 -9.13
N THR A 158 -4.28 -2.98 -8.77
CA THR A 158 -4.27 -1.59 -9.26
C THR A 158 -4.10 -1.55 -10.77
N THR A 159 -3.18 -2.31 -11.33
CA THR A 159 -2.94 -2.39 -12.78
C THR A 159 -4.18 -2.92 -13.51
N GLU A 160 -4.76 -4.04 -13.05
CA GLU A 160 -6.00 -4.59 -13.62
C GLU A 160 -7.12 -3.54 -13.61
N ASN A 161 -7.33 -2.88 -12.47
CA ASN A 161 -8.42 -1.90 -12.33
C ASN A 161 -8.22 -0.68 -13.25
N ILE A 162 -7.00 -0.14 -13.33
CA ILE A 162 -6.70 1.02 -14.18
C ILE A 162 -6.90 0.66 -15.66
N LEU A 163 -6.40 -0.49 -16.10
CA LEU A 163 -6.55 -0.93 -17.49
C LEU A 163 -8.02 -1.21 -17.85
N ARG A 164 -8.84 -1.66 -16.93
CA ARG A 164 -10.28 -1.86 -17.13
C ARG A 164 -11.09 -0.56 -17.23
N LEU A 165 -10.51 0.60 -16.86
CA LEU A 165 -11.17 1.89 -17.08
C LEU A 165 -11.24 2.29 -18.55
N VAL A 166 -10.39 1.72 -19.41
CA VAL A 166 -10.43 1.97 -20.85
C VAL A 166 -11.63 1.24 -21.46
N PRO A 167 -12.63 1.94 -22.03
CA PRO A 167 -13.79 1.32 -22.64
C PRO A 167 -13.43 0.41 -23.81
N ASN A 168 -14.15 -0.69 -23.96
CA ASN A 168 -13.91 -1.65 -25.05
C ASN A 168 -14.04 -1.01 -26.45
N THR A 169 -14.92 -0.01 -26.59
CA THR A 169 -15.08 0.74 -27.84
C THR A 169 -13.80 1.45 -28.29
N LEU A 170 -13.02 2.00 -27.35
CA LEU A 170 -11.73 2.62 -27.67
C LEU A 170 -10.68 1.57 -28.06
N ARG A 171 -10.71 0.41 -27.40
CA ARG A 171 -9.81 -0.72 -27.73
C ARG A 171 -10.11 -1.27 -29.14
N GLU A 172 -11.39 -1.45 -29.45
CA GLU A 172 -11.85 -1.90 -30.78
C GLU A 172 -11.47 -0.90 -31.88
N ALA A 173 -11.61 0.41 -31.62
CA ALA A 173 -11.19 1.46 -32.55
C ALA A 173 -9.67 1.42 -32.80
N ALA A 174 -8.87 1.22 -31.77
CA ALA A 174 -7.41 1.08 -31.89
C ALA A 174 -7.03 -0.18 -32.70
N TYR A 175 -7.71 -1.31 -32.47
CA TYR A 175 -7.50 -2.53 -33.25
C TYR A 175 -7.90 -2.35 -34.73
N ALA A 176 -8.99 -1.63 -35.01
CA ALA A 176 -9.41 -1.33 -36.38
C ALA A 176 -8.37 -0.49 -37.14
N LEU A 177 -7.56 0.30 -36.44
CA LEU A 177 -6.44 1.05 -36.98
C LEU A 177 -5.12 0.24 -37.04
N GLY A 178 -5.15 -1.06 -36.75
CA GLY A 178 -4.01 -1.94 -36.81
C GLY A 178 -3.10 -1.92 -35.57
N ALA A 179 -3.55 -1.36 -34.44
CA ALA A 179 -2.78 -1.42 -33.22
C ALA A 179 -2.65 -2.86 -32.69
N GLN A 180 -1.44 -3.25 -32.31
CA GLN A 180 -1.21 -4.55 -31.68
C GLN A 180 -1.70 -4.55 -30.21
N ILE A 181 -2.03 -5.73 -29.70
CA ILE A 181 -2.31 -5.95 -28.28
C ILE A 181 -1.17 -5.36 -27.43
N GLY A 182 -1.50 -4.51 -26.46
CA GLY A 182 -0.52 -3.81 -25.63
C GLY A 182 -0.22 -2.36 -26.08
N ARG A 183 -0.51 -1.97 -27.32
CA ARG A 183 -0.45 -0.56 -27.78
C ARG A 183 -1.80 0.16 -27.68
N ALA A 184 -2.88 -0.55 -27.48
CA ALA A 184 -4.22 0.01 -27.31
C ALA A 184 -4.47 0.59 -25.89
N HIS A 185 -3.44 0.68 -25.07
CA HIS A 185 -3.50 1.19 -23.69
C HIS A 185 -2.73 2.51 -23.48
N VAL A 186 -2.17 3.07 -24.54
CA VAL A 186 -1.43 4.34 -24.51
C VAL A 186 -2.27 5.45 -25.11
#